data_bd4ee824b7c80504d57d71df220e89b9
#
_entry.id   bd4ee824b7c80504d57d71df220e89b9
#
_cell.length_a   1.000
_cell.length_b   1.000
_cell.length_c   1.000
_cell.angle_alpha   90.00
_cell.angle_beta   90.00
_cell.angle_gamma   90.00
#
_symmetry.space_group_name_H-M   'P 1'
#
loop_
_entity.id
_entity.type
_entity.pdbx_description
1 polymer ?
#
loop_
_entity_poly.entity_id
_entity_poly.type
_entity_poly.pdbx_seq_one_letter_code
_entity_poly.pdbx_strand_id
1 'polypeptide(L)'
;HGITTTLLQLAKAYAIITNGGYEINPTTIVKTRNLNDKKKILNDEVSKKILPILRKIVTTKEGTASLANVNGYEIGGKTGTAQKSISGNYSKKKINTFVSIFPISNPKFVLAVMLDEPKTNKNYIYHYRDGSNIKYKGTPFNTAGWTTVEVTGQIIENIGPILATKY
;
A
#
# COMPACT_ATOMS: atom_id res chain seq x y z
N HIS A 1 12.50 -9.87 -7.29
CA HIS A 1 12.87 -11.28 -7.40
C HIS A 1 14.05 -11.58 -6.46
N GLY A 2 14.15 -12.82 -5.94
CA GLY A 2 15.29 -13.26 -5.12
C GLY A 2 15.16 -13.04 -3.60
N ILE A 3 14.17 -12.30 -3.12
CA ILE A 3 13.88 -12.10 -1.70
C ILE A 3 12.44 -12.52 -1.43
N THR A 4 12.25 -13.41 -0.46
CA THR A 4 10.91 -13.82 0.02
C THR A 4 10.64 -13.17 1.37
N THR A 5 9.46 -12.60 1.53
CA THR A 5 9.01 -11.96 2.77
C THR A 5 7.54 -12.23 2.99
N THR A 6 7.10 -12.21 4.24
CA THR A 6 5.67 -12.24 4.56
C THR A 6 5.04 -10.86 4.39
N LEU A 7 3.72 -10.82 4.18
CA LEU A 7 2.98 -9.55 4.09
C LEU A 7 3.12 -8.73 5.39
N LEU A 8 3.17 -9.39 6.55
CA LEU A 8 3.37 -8.73 7.84
C LEU A 8 4.77 -8.10 7.96
N GLN A 9 5.82 -8.79 7.51
CA GLN A 9 7.18 -8.24 7.50
C GLN A 9 7.26 -7.02 6.56
N LEU A 10 6.60 -7.08 5.41
CA LEU A 10 6.53 -5.98 4.48
C LEU A 10 5.81 -4.77 5.12
N ALA A 11 4.65 -4.98 5.73
CA ALA A 11 3.91 -3.93 6.44
C ALA A 11 4.75 -3.33 7.58
N LYS A 12 5.45 -4.17 8.37
CA LYS A 12 6.38 -3.71 9.43
C LYS A 12 7.48 -2.82 8.87
N ALA A 13 8.11 -3.22 7.75
CA ALA A 13 9.17 -2.43 7.12
C ALA A 13 8.67 -1.04 6.71
N TYR A 14 7.50 -0.97 6.06
CA TYR A 14 6.90 0.31 5.68
C TYR A 14 6.52 1.15 6.90
N ALA A 15 5.96 0.54 7.94
CA ALA A 15 5.65 1.26 9.18
C ALA A 15 6.90 1.90 9.80
N ILE A 16 8.03 1.19 9.83
CA ILE A 16 9.30 1.72 10.35
C ILE A 16 9.84 2.86 9.47
N ILE A 17 9.83 2.67 8.15
CA ILE A 17 10.34 3.69 7.21
C ILE A 17 9.52 4.98 7.29
N THR A 18 8.23 4.90 7.63
CA THR A 18 7.32 6.05 7.57
C THR A 18 7.01 6.68 8.93
N ASN A 19 7.42 6.07 10.04
CA ASN A 19 7.15 6.58 11.39
C ASN A 19 8.29 7.37 12.05
N GLY A 20 9.26 7.81 11.26
CA GLY A 20 10.48 8.46 11.76
C GLY A 20 11.61 7.48 12.09
N GLY A 21 11.53 6.22 11.63
CA GLY A 21 12.58 5.21 11.80
C GLY A 21 12.54 4.44 13.12
N TYR A 22 11.44 4.49 13.85
CA TYR A 22 11.28 3.75 15.09
C TYR A 22 10.86 2.29 14.85
N GLU A 23 11.47 1.38 15.60
CA GLU A 23 11.12 -0.04 15.53
C GLU A 23 9.68 -0.27 15.97
N ILE A 24 8.98 -1.11 15.20
CA ILE A 24 7.64 -1.59 15.50
C ILE A 24 7.66 -3.10 15.62
N ASN A 25 7.11 -3.61 16.70
CA ASN A 25 6.86 -5.03 16.90
C ASN A 25 5.33 -5.25 16.82
N PRO A 26 4.80 -5.77 15.69
CA PRO A 26 3.38 -6.02 15.52
C PRO A 26 2.87 -6.98 16.60
N THR A 27 1.68 -6.69 17.13
CA THR A 27 0.99 -7.56 18.10
C THR A 27 -0.51 -7.50 17.87
N THR A 28 -1.19 -8.61 18.08
CA THR A 28 -2.66 -8.70 18.13
C THR A 28 -3.20 -8.54 19.55
N ILE A 29 -2.32 -8.49 20.55
CA ILE A 29 -2.70 -8.34 21.96
C ILE A 29 -2.60 -6.87 22.33
N VAL A 30 -3.67 -6.32 22.88
CA VAL A 30 -3.65 -4.97 23.44
C VAL A 30 -2.76 -4.99 24.69
N LYS A 31 -1.63 -4.28 24.63
CA LYS A 31 -0.71 -4.10 25.74
C LYS A 31 -0.57 -2.61 26.00
N THR A 32 -0.50 -2.24 27.28
CA THR A 32 -0.06 -0.90 27.66
C THR A 32 1.41 -0.77 27.27
N ARG A 33 1.72 0.05 26.27
CA ARG A 33 3.11 0.28 25.85
C ARG A 33 3.73 1.37 26.71
N ASN A 34 4.88 1.09 27.33
CA ASN A 34 5.76 2.14 27.78
C ASN A 34 6.34 2.86 26.55
N LEU A 35 5.98 4.13 26.40
CA LEU A 35 6.42 4.96 25.27
C LEU A 35 7.93 5.23 25.27
N ASN A 36 8.62 4.94 26.38
CA ASN A 36 10.05 5.22 26.58
C ASN A 36 11.00 4.20 25.92
N ASP A 37 10.50 3.04 25.45
CA ASP A 37 11.34 1.98 24.89
C ASP A 37 11.35 1.94 23.35
N LYS A 38 11.14 3.08 22.70
CA LYS A 38 11.16 3.13 21.22
C LYS A 38 12.61 3.13 20.72
N LYS A 39 13.09 1.98 20.24
CA LYS A 39 14.38 1.88 19.57
C LYS A 39 14.32 2.55 18.20
N LYS A 40 15.16 3.55 17.98
CA LYS A 40 15.32 4.19 16.68
C LYS A 40 16.34 3.41 15.86
N ILE A 41 15.95 2.92 14.67
CA ILE A 41 16.80 2.10 13.78
C ILE A 41 17.10 2.79 12.45
N LEU A 42 16.33 3.83 12.08
CA LEU A 42 16.60 4.68 10.93
C LEU A 42 16.57 6.15 11.35
N ASN A 43 17.27 6.98 10.58
CA ASN A 43 17.19 8.43 10.74
C ASN A 43 15.81 8.91 10.26
N ASP A 44 15.22 9.88 10.97
CA ASP A 44 13.94 10.51 10.61
C ASP A 44 13.97 11.22 9.25
N GLU A 45 15.15 11.66 8.81
CA GLU A 45 15.35 12.19 7.45
C GLU A 45 14.95 11.19 6.35
N VAL A 46 15.05 9.87 6.62
CA VAL A 46 14.59 8.83 5.69
C VAL A 46 13.07 8.95 5.50
N SER A 47 12.31 9.04 6.59
CA SER A 47 10.86 9.21 6.54
C SER A 47 10.47 10.50 5.83
N LYS A 48 11.10 11.63 6.16
CA LYS A 48 10.84 12.92 5.53
C LYS A 48 11.07 12.91 4.03
N LYS A 49 12.07 12.17 3.55
CA LYS A 49 12.38 12.05 2.12
C LYS A 49 11.48 11.06 1.39
N ILE A 50 11.12 9.94 2.03
CA ILE A 50 10.37 8.87 1.37
C ILE A 50 8.86 9.18 1.28
N LEU A 51 8.27 9.82 2.29
CA LEU A 51 6.84 10.10 2.32
C LEU A 51 6.34 10.90 1.10
N PRO A 52 6.98 12.00 0.66
CA PRO A 52 6.58 12.71 -0.56
C PRO A 52 6.69 11.84 -1.82
N ILE A 53 7.68 10.94 -1.87
CA ILE A 53 7.86 10.03 -3.01
C ILE A 53 6.70 9.04 -3.06
N LEU A 54 6.34 8.43 -1.91
CA LEU A 54 5.20 7.52 -1.83
C LEU A 54 3.87 8.20 -2.20
N ARG A 55 3.72 9.49 -1.83
CA ARG A 55 2.55 10.27 -2.24
C ARG A 55 2.48 10.47 -3.75
N LYS A 56 3.59 10.81 -4.40
CA LYS A 56 3.65 11.00 -5.85
C LYS A 56 3.23 9.75 -6.63
N ILE A 57 3.54 8.54 -6.14
CA ILE A 57 3.13 7.28 -6.78
C ILE A 57 1.60 7.15 -6.89
N VAL A 58 0.88 7.79 -5.98
CA VAL A 58 -0.59 7.76 -5.94
C VAL A 58 -1.21 8.94 -6.69
N THR A 59 -0.57 10.12 -6.66
CA THR A 59 -1.19 11.37 -7.14
C THR A 59 -0.74 11.83 -8.52
N THR A 60 0.43 11.41 -8.99
CA THR A 60 0.90 11.87 -10.30
C THR A 60 0.33 11.02 -11.43
N LYS A 61 0.29 11.60 -12.61
CA LYS A 61 -0.21 10.94 -13.83
C LYS A 61 0.66 9.73 -14.23
N GLU A 62 1.95 9.79 -13.92
CA GLU A 62 2.92 8.71 -14.16
C GLU A 62 2.92 7.69 -13.02
N GLY A 63 2.22 7.97 -11.94
CA GLY A 63 2.13 7.10 -10.77
C GLY A 63 1.35 5.82 -11.05
N THR A 64 1.84 4.72 -10.48
CA THR A 64 1.25 3.39 -10.71
C THR A 64 0.09 3.07 -9.79
N ALA A 65 -0.34 4.00 -8.90
CA ALA A 65 -1.31 3.73 -7.85
C ALA A 65 -2.47 4.75 -7.79
N SER A 66 -2.81 5.35 -8.92
CA SER A 66 -3.86 6.39 -9.00
C SER A 66 -5.27 5.90 -8.59
N LEU A 67 -5.59 4.62 -8.79
CA LEU A 67 -6.86 4.04 -8.35
C LEU A 67 -7.03 3.98 -6.82
N ALA A 68 -5.93 4.10 -6.05
CA ALA A 68 -5.98 4.23 -4.60
C ALA A 68 -6.01 5.69 -4.12
N ASN A 69 -6.06 6.69 -5.01
CA ASN A 69 -6.17 8.08 -4.61
C ASN A 69 -7.62 8.40 -4.19
N VAL A 70 -7.96 8.09 -2.95
CA VAL A 70 -9.28 8.36 -2.38
C VAL A 70 -9.34 9.78 -1.86
N ASN A 71 -10.31 10.55 -2.32
CA ASN A 71 -10.50 11.95 -1.91
C ASN A 71 -10.71 12.05 -0.39
N GLY A 72 -10.05 13.02 0.24
CA GLY A 72 -10.07 13.22 1.70
C GLY A 72 -9.08 12.33 2.48
N TYR A 73 -8.41 11.38 1.83
CA TYR A 73 -7.41 10.52 2.47
C TYR A 73 -6.07 10.68 1.78
N GLU A 74 -5.10 11.20 2.48
CA GLU A 74 -3.76 11.43 1.95
C GLU A 74 -2.97 10.13 1.83
N ILE A 75 -3.30 9.31 0.82
CA ILE A 75 -2.71 7.98 0.64
C ILE A 75 -1.39 8.12 -0.10
N GLY A 76 -0.34 7.50 0.41
CA GLY A 76 0.90 7.23 -0.28
C GLY A 76 1.17 5.73 -0.31
N GLY A 77 1.99 5.24 -1.24
CA GLY A 77 2.28 3.80 -1.25
C GLY A 77 3.17 3.36 -2.39
N LYS A 78 3.42 2.03 -2.43
CA LYS A 78 4.26 1.40 -3.46
C LYS A 78 3.66 0.11 -3.95
N THR A 79 3.60 -0.01 -5.27
CA THR A 79 3.18 -1.22 -5.97
C THR A 79 4.32 -2.23 -6.09
N GLY A 80 3.99 -3.50 -6.05
CA GLY A 80 4.89 -4.61 -6.37
C GLY A 80 4.19 -5.59 -7.29
N THR A 81 4.84 -5.99 -8.38
CA THR A 81 4.37 -7.05 -9.28
C THR A 81 5.52 -8.02 -9.48
N ALA A 82 5.39 -9.23 -8.97
CA ALA A 82 6.40 -10.27 -9.06
C ALA A 82 5.88 -11.47 -9.84
N GLN A 83 6.73 -12.07 -10.66
CA GLN A 83 6.45 -13.36 -11.28
C GLN A 83 6.74 -14.49 -10.29
N LYS A 84 5.90 -15.51 -10.25
CA LYS A 84 6.14 -16.71 -9.44
C LYS A 84 7.24 -17.56 -10.06
N SER A 85 8.15 -18.04 -9.23
CA SER A 85 9.08 -19.08 -9.63
C SER A 85 8.43 -20.44 -9.44
N ILE A 86 8.45 -21.26 -10.48
CA ILE A 86 7.99 -22.66 -10.47
C ILE A 86 9.14 -23.51 -10.97
N SER A 87 9.63 -24.44 -10.15
CA SER A 87 10.78 -25.31 -10.47
C SER A 87 12.01 -24.53 -10.98
N GLY A 88 12.32 -23.41 -10.34
CA GLY A 88 13.48 -22.57 -10.69
C GLY A 88 13.29 -21.60 -11.87
N ASN A 89 12.17 -21.66 -12.58
CA ASN A 89 11.88 -20.80 -13.71
C ASN A 89 10.76 -19.79 -13.39
N TYR A 90 10.85 -18.58 -13.94
CA TYR A 90 9.78 -17.60 -13.83
C TYR A 90 8.59 -17.96 -14.72
N SER A 91 7.40 -18.00 -14.12
CA SER A 91 6.14 -18.26 -14.81
C SER A 91 5.43 -16.96 -15.17
N LYS A 92 4.38 -17.06 -16.02
CA LYS A 92 3.47 -15.92 -16.29
C LYS A 92 2.55 -15.61 -15.11
N LYS A 93 2.49 -16.46 -14.09
CA LYS A 93 1.71 -16.26 -12.87
C LYS A 93 2.34 -15.17 -12.01
N LYS A 94 1.54 -14.30 -11.45
CA LYS A 94 2.01 -13.13 -10.72
C LYS A 94 1.48 -13.09 -9.30
N ILE A 95 2.27 -12.50 -8.42
CA ILE A 95 1.84 -12.01 -7.11
C ILE A 95 1.89 -10.49 -7.18
N ASN A 96 0.76 -9.85 -6.96
CA ASN A 96 0.64 -8.41 -6.93
C ASN A 96 0.49 -7.93 -5.49
N THR A 97 1.21 -6.89 -5.13
CA THR A 97 1.15 -6.28 -3.80
C THR A 97 1.01 -4.77 -3.92
N PHE A 98 0.33 -4.17 -2.96
CA PHE A 98 0.38 -2.74 -2.73
C PHE A 98 0.44 -2.48 -1.24
N VAL A 99 1.41 -1.69 -0.81
CA VAL A 99 1.50 -1.21 0.56
C VAL A 99 1.20 0.26 0.55
N SER A 100 0.16 0.64 1.28
CA SER A 100 -0.27 2.03 1.43
C SER A 100 -0.10 2.51 2.85
N ILE A 101 0.17 3.81 2.98
CA ILE A 101 0.29 4.55 4.24
C ILE A 101 -0.68 5.71 4.18
N PHE A 102 -1.41 5.96 5.25
CA PHE A 102 -2.32 7.10 5.33
C PHE A 102 -2.63 7.51 6.78
N PRO A 103 -2.94 8.81 7.01
CA PRO A 103 -2.62 9.92 6.10
C PRO A 103 -1.10 10.08 5.93
N ILE A 104 -0.66 10.51 4.74
CA ILE A 104 0.79 10.60 4.45
C ILE A 104 1.48 11.75 5.19
N SER A 105 0.74 12.82 5.50
CA SER A 105 1.21 13.96 6.29
C SER A 105 1.49 13.61 7.75
N ASN A 106 0.75 12.63 8.30
CA ASN A 106 0.91 12.13 9.66
C ASN A 106 0.60 10.62 9.69
N PRO A 107 1.54 9.75 9.34
CA PRO A 107 1.31 8.33 9.17
C PRO A 107 0.76 7.63 10.42
N LYS A 108 -0.46 7.10 10.30
CA LYS A 108 -1.15 6.36 11.37
C LYS A 108 -1.39 4.91 10.99
N PHE A 109 -1.67 4.66 9.70
CA PHE A 109 -2.07 3.34 9.22
C PHE A 109 -1.17 2.87 8.09
N VAL A 110 -0.87 1.58 8.11
CA VAL A 110 -0.29 0.84 6.99
C VAL A 110 -1.29 -0.23 6.57
N LEU A 111 -1.70 -0.20 5.30
CA LEU A 111 -2.54 -1.23 4.71
C LEU A 111 -1.74 -1.93 3.62
N ALA A 112 -1.48 -3.22 3.81
CA ALA A 112 -0.80 -4.07 2.84
C ALA A 112 -1.81 -5.05 2.22
N VAL A 113 -1.97 -5.00 0.91
CA VAL A 113 -2.85 -5.86 0.13
C VAL A 113 -2.01 -6.72 -0.81
N MET A 114 -2.28 -8.01 -0.83
CA MET A 114 -1.64 -8.97 -1.72
C MET A 114 -2.70 -9.80 -2.44
N LEU A 115 -2.55 -9.95 -3.75
CA LEU A 115 -3.36 -10.86 -4.55
C LEU A 115 -2.45 -11.88 -5.24
N ASP A 116 -2.77 -13.14 -5.05
CA ASP A 116 -2.07 -14.25 -5.69
C ASP A 116 -2.80 -14.66 -6.98
N GLU A 117 -2.07 -14.65 -8.08
CA GLU A 117 -2.56 -14.99 -9.43
C GLU A 117 -3.85 -14.23 -9.83
N PRO A 118 -3.94 -12.90 -9.60
CA PRO A 118 -5.12 -12.16 -9.99
C PRO A 118 -5.31 -12.25 -11.51
N LYS A 119 -6.57 -12.26 -11.94
CA LYS A 119 -6.94 -12.32 -13.35
C LYS A 119 -7.46 -10.97 -13.84
N THR A 120 -7.24 -10.66 -15.09
CA THR A 120 -7.84 -9.51 -15.76
C THR A 120 -9.32 -9.76 -16.06
N ASN A 121 -10.13 -8.71 -15.97
CA ASN A 121 -11.54 -8.76 -16.39
C ASN A 121 -11.84 -7.57 -17.32
N LYS A 122 -12.11 -7.86 -18.57
CA LYS A 122 -12.41 -6.85 -19.61
C LYS A 122 -13.72 -6.08 -19.36
N ASN A 123 -14.62 -6.64 -18.55
CA ASN A 123 -15.91 -6.03 -18.24
C ASN A 123 -15.91 -5.27 -16.91
N TYR A 124 -14.81 -5.34 -16.15
CA TYR A 124 -14.72 -4.61 -14.90
C TYR A 124 -14.62 -3.10 -15.18
N ILE A 125 -15.31 -2.30 -14.38
CA ILE A 125 -15.27 -0.83 -14.47
C ILE A 125 -14.52 -0.30 -13.26
N TYR A 126 -13.34 0.25 -13.54
CA TYR A 126 -12.54 0.96 -12.55
C TYR A 126 -13.12 2.35 -12.30
N HIS A 127 -13.21 2.75 -11.03
CA HIS A 127 -13.65 4.07 -10.63
C HIS A 127 -12.49 4.81 -9.98
N TYR A 128 -12.14 5.97 -10.51
CA TYR A 128 -11.21 6.86 -9.84
C TYR A 128 -11.91 7.54 -8.66
N ARG A 129 -11.24 7.58 -7.51
CA ARG A 129 -11.79 8.03 -6.22
C ARG A 129 -11.26 9.40 -5.80
N ASP A 130 -10.58 10.08 -6.72
CA ASP A 130 -9.94 11.39 -6.52
C ASP A 130 -10.90 12.58 -6.67
N GLY A 131 -12.19 12.33 -6.85
CA GLY A 131 -13.21 13.34 -7.10
C GLY A 131 -13.42 13.66 -8.59
N SER A 132 -12.63 13.08 -9.50
CA SER A 132 -12.76 13.34 -10.95
C SER A 132 -13.96 12.66 -11.60
N ASN A 133 -14.57 11.67 -10.94
CA ASN A 133 -15.63 10.80 -11.48
C ASN A 133 -15.23 10.03 -12.77
N ILE A 134 -13.94 9.93 -13.04
CA ILE A 134 -13.42 9.19 -14.20
C ILE A 134 -13.65 7.70 -14.00
N LYS A 135 -14.07 7.03 -15.08
CA LYS A 135 -14.24 5.59 -15.15
C LYS A 135 -13.41 5.01 -16.28
N TYR A 136 -12.87 3.82 -16.07
CA TYR A 136 -12.11 3.10 -17.09
C TYR A 136 -12.60 1.66 -17.18
N LYS A 137 -12.95 1.19 -18.37
CA LYS A 137 -13.47 -0.16 -18.57
C LYS A 137 -12.36 -1.13 -18.94
N GLY A 138 -12.18 -2.10 -18.09
CA GLY A 138 -11.27 -3.23 -18.32
C GLY A 138 -9.79 -2.86 -18.42
N THR A 139 -8.94 -3.85 -18.41
CA THR A 139 -7.52 -3.72 -18.72
C THR A 139 -6.96 -5.06 -19.16
N PRO A 140 -6.04 -5.10 -20.14
CA PRO A 140 -5.28 -6.31 -20.46
C PRO A 140 -4.16 -6.57 -19.46
N PHE A 141 -3.82 -5.62 -18.57
CA PHE A 141 -2.67 -5.71 -17.69
C PHE A 141 -3.02 -6.35 -16.37
N ASN A 142 -2.34 -7.46 -16.04
CA ASN A 142 -2.36 -8.07 -14.72
C ASN A 142 -1.18 -7.54 -13.92
N THR A 143 -1.31 -6.31 -13.40
CA THR A 143 -0.29 -5.65 -12.57
C THR A 143 -0.94 -5.09 -11.30
N ALA A 144 -0.10 -4.80 -10.30
CA ALA A 144 -0.57 -4.29 -9.02
C ALA A 144 -1.41 -3.01 -9.15
N GLY A 145 -1.06 -2.12 -10.10
CA GLY A 145 -1.79 -0.87 -10.34
C GLY A 145 -3.26 -1.06 -10.72
N TRP A 146 -3.60 -2.20 -11.33
CA TRP A 146 -4.95 -2.54 -11.77
C TRP A 146 -5.65 -3.59 -10.89
N THR A 147 -4.98 -4.09 -9.87
CA THR A 147 -5.49 -5.16 -9.01
C THR A 147 -5.45 -4.75 -7.53
N THR A 148 -4.31 -4.89 -6.85
CA THR A 148 -4.18 -4.57 -5.42
C THR A 148 -4.39 -3.10 -5.11
N VAL A 149 -4.05 -2.20 -6.03
CA VAL A 149 -4.31 -0.75 -5.87
C VAL A 149 -5.81 -0.46 -5.88
N GLU A 150 -6.55 -1.07 -6.81
CA GLU A 150 -8.01 -0.94 -6.88
C GLU A 150 -8.67 -1.45 -5.61
N VAL A 151 -8.29 -2.65 -5.15
CA VAL A 151 -8.81 -3.24 -3.89
C VAL A 151 -8.48 -2.34 -2.70
N THR A 152 -7.26 -1.80 -2.64
CA THR A 152 -6.87 -0.86 -1.58
C THR A 152 -7.72 0.40 -1.57
N GLY A 153 -7.98 0.98 -2.75
CA GLY A 153 -8.85 2.14 -2.88
C GLY A 153 -10.26 1.87 -2.36
N GLN A 154 -10.84 0.72 -2.72
CA GLN A 154 -12.15 0.30 -2.22
C GLN A 154 -12.15 0.09 -0.69
N ILE A 155 -11.13 -0.56 -0.15
CA ILE A 155 -11.02 -0.77 1.30
C ILE A 155 -10.97 0.60 2.02
N ILE A 156 -10.08 1.51 1.60
CA ILE A 156 -9.92 2.79 2.27
C ILE A 156 -11.19 3.66 2.15
N GLU A 157 -11.84 3.64 1.00
CA GLU A 157 -13.12 4.34 0.79
C GLU A 157 -14.20 3.89 1.80
N ASN A 158 -14.24 2.58 2.11
CA ASN A 158 -15.22 2.02 3.04
C ASN A 158 -14.82 2.16 4.52
N ILE A 159 -13.56 1.93 4.88
CA ILE A 159 -13.12 1.95 6.28
C ILE A 159 -12.61 3.33 6.74
N GLY A 160 -12.24 4.19 5.80
CA GLY A 160 -11.67 5.51 6.07
C GLY A 160 -12.55 6.37 6.98
N PRO A 161 -13.86 6.49 6.75
CA PRO A 161 -14.76 7.23 7.63
C PRO A 161 -14.75 6.70 9.07
N ILE A 162 -14.70 5.36 9.25
CA ILE A 162 -14.65 4.72 10.56
C ILE A 162 -13.33 5.02 11.28
N LEU A 163 -12.22 4.96 10.54
CA LEU A 163 -10.91 5.26 11.10
C LEU A 163 -10.75 6.72 11.47
N ALA A 164 -11.30 7.64 10.66
CA ALA A 164 -11.25 9.07 10.92
C ALA A 164 -12.03 9.50 12.17
N THR A 165 -13.10 8.76 12.54
CA THR A 165 -13.86 9.03 13.76
C THR A 165 -13.23 8.44 15.00
N LYS A 166 -12.36 7.44 14.86
CA LYS A 166 -11.78 6.70 15.98
C LYS A 166 -10.37 7.17 16.36
N TYR A 167 -9.63 7.77 15.44
CA TYR A 167 -8.21 8.14 15.56
C TYR A 167 -7.92 9.51 14.97
#